data_40593d435a50bcef7e1e768f59bcde65
#
_entry.id   40593d435a50bcef7e1e768f59bcde65
#
_cell.length_a   1.000
_cell.length_b   1.000
_cell.length_c   1.000
_cell.angle_alpha   90.00
_cell.angle_beta   90.00
_cell.angle_gamma   90.00
#
_symmetry.space_group_name_H-M   'P 1'
#
loop_
_entity.id
_entity.type
_entity.pdbx_description
1 polymer ?
#
loop_
_entity_poly.entity_id
_entity_poly.type
_entity_poly.pdbx_seq_one_letter_code
_entity_poly.pdbx_strand_id
1 'polypeptide(L)'
;MKRYLFALIVACCCSISTLAQGIIEGTCGKDLRWTFDGKTLVISNISKNVYRIPMEDYNTQKHKAPWIKMGLDVRNVRISEGVSSIGSCAFANMSKLSEVVFEDFSVNSIEWGAFYNCERLTSISLPNSIRKIGTIAFANCRSITSVKIPDQCLVQDQAFINCSGLRSIEVSPTANLGSYVFASEVKIDGSVRHSLYDYEIRRLPSLINTGNCHTYGLSKNALTRYREGANQALVVDYDYLTSEVDSIIPQSYGMRHNMYALVIGNQNYRFVSEVPFAIHDARVFAQYCERTLGIPATNIHICEDATKQLILEDELGWLENIPNREGKRLIVYYAGHGVPDVQNKNKAYILPTDVRGTKPQYGISLDDFYSRIGQLAFAQTSVFLDACFSGVNRDNESVNEGLRGVEIAAEEGVISEGNMVVFSAAQGNETAQCLPEEGHGLFTYYLLKGLQMTGGEVYFGDLASFLAREVSSRAETLKMRKPQTPSTTASSNMADTWRTMNF
;
A
#
# COMPACT_ATOMS: atom_id res chain seq x y z
N MET A 1 -19.43 -48.85 35.35
CA MET A 1 -19.88 -47.46 35.53
C MET A 1 -19.05 -46.55 34.59
N LYS A 2 -19.65 -46.17 33.48
CA LYS A 2 -19.03 -45.32 32.46
C LYS A 2 -19.27 -43.86 32.82
N ARG A 3 -18.22 -43.07 32.99
CA ARG A 3 -18.30 -41.63 33.11
C ARG A 3 -17.92 -41.01 31.78
N TYR A 4 -18.85 -40.34 31.15
CA TYR A 4 -18.66 -39.52 29.94
C TYR A 4 -18.04 -38.19 30.34
N LEU A 5 -16.90 -37.88 29.74
CA LEU A 5 -16.26 -36.57 29.82
C LEU A 5 -16.79 -35.71 28.67
N PHE A 6 -17.65 -34.73 28.96
CA PHE A 6 -18.08 -33.72 28.00
C PHE A 6 -16.98 -32.66 27.89
N ALA A 7 -16.32 -32.64 26.75
CA ALA A 7 -15.47 -31.49 26.38
C ALA A 7 -16.37 -30.36 25.86
N LEU A 8 -16.42 -29.26 26.60
CA LEU A 8 -17.07 -28.03 26.16
C LEU A 8 -16.16 -27.36 25.12
N ILE A 9 -16.52 -27.49 23.85
CA ILE A 9 -15.96 -26.66 22.80
C ILE A 9 -16.75 -25.36 22.79
N VAL A 10 -16.11 -24.25 23.18
CA VAL A 10 -16.65 -22.92 23.02
C VAL A 10 -16.64 -22.63 21.51
N ALA A 11 -17.78 -22.78 20.87
CA ALA A 11 -18.01 -22.42 19.49
C ALA A 11 -18.18 -20.88 19.41
N CYS A 12 -17.21 -20.22 18.86
CA CYS A 12 -17.39 -18.85 18.34
C CYS A 12 -18.39 -18.94 17.17
N CYS A 13 -19.50 -18.20 17.29
CA CYS A 13 -20.71 -18.37 16.48
C CYS A 13 -20.49 -18.13 15.00
N CYS A 14 -20.24 -19.19 14.24
CA CYS A 14 -20.72 -19.31 12.88
C CYS A 14 -21.82 -20.37 12.89
N SER A 15 -23.08 -19.97 12.81
CA SER A 15 -24.20 -20.88 12.68
C SER A 15 -24.11 -21.59 11.32
N ILE A 16 -23.66 -22.84 11.32
CA ILE A 16 -23.68 -23.70 10.13
C ILE A 16 -24.96 -24.55 10.24
N SER A 17 -25.89 -24.29 9.33
CA SER A 17 -27.07 -25.16 9.15
C SER A 17 -26.89 -25.97 7.88
N THR A 18 -27.05 -27.28 8.00
CA THR A 18 -27.13 -28.23 6.88
C THR A 18 -28.58 -28.38 6.47
N LEU A 19 -28.92 -28.00 5.27
CA LEU A 19 -30.22 -28.24 4.66
C LEU A 19 -30.25 -29.63 4.01
N ALA A 20 -31.42 -30.28 3.95
CA ALA A 20 -31.63 -31.66 3.51
C ALA A 20 -31.23 -31.99 2.05
N GLN A 21 -30.55 -31.08 1.34
CA GLN A 21 -30.08 -31.21 -0.05
C GLN A 21 -28.56 -31.04 -0.22
N GLY A 22 -27.78 -31.14 0.86
CA GLY A 22 -26.32 -31.03 0.75
C GLY A 22 -25.76 -29.60 0.56
N ILE A 23 -26.58 -28.57 0.75
CA ILE A 23 -26.13 -27.17 0.69
C ILE A 23 -25.49 -26.80 2.03
N ILE A 24 -24.29 -26.20 1.96
CA ILE A 24 -23.60 -25.64 3.12
C ILE A 24 -23.76 -24.13 3.06
N GLU A 25 -24.00 -23.48 4.19
CA GLU A 25 -24.18 -22.03 4.25
C GLU A 25 -23.54 -21.40 5.49
N GLY A 26 -23.37 -20.07 5.46
CA GLY A 26 -22.85 -19.26 6.55
C GLY A 26 -22.90 -17.77 6.24
N THR A 27 -22.26 -16.95 7.06
CA THR A 27 -22.18 -15.50 6.89
C THR A 27 -20.78 -15.06 6.45
N CYS A 28 -20.68 -13.95 5.71
CA CYS A 28 -19.44 -13.38 5.23
C CYS A 28 -19.44 -11.84 5.35
N GLY A 29 -19.85 -11.37 6.49
CA GLY A 29 -20.05 -9.97 6.86
C GLY A 29 -21.44 -9.75 7.47
N LYS A 30 -21.69 -8.51 7.88
CA LYS A 30 -23.01 -8.12 8.37
C LYS A 30 -23.97 -8.10 7.19
N ASP A 31 -25.08 -8.79 7.29
CA ASP A 31 -26.14 -8.84 6.25
C ASP A 31 -25.75 -9.53 4.92
N LEU A 32 -24.59 -10.22 4.84
CA LEU A 32 -24.25 -11.11 3.74
C LEU A 32 -24.22 -12.57 4.18
N ARG A 33 -24.79 -13.43 3.32
CA ARG A 33 -24.75 -14.89 3.46
C ARG A 33 -24.06 -15.51 2.25
N TRP A 34 -23.40 -16.61 2.49
CA TRP A 34 -22.93 -17.50 1.43
C TRP A 34 -23.61 -18.85 1.50
N THR A 35 -23.82 -19.48 0.33
CA THR A 35 -24.29 -20.86 0.21
C THR A 35 -23.39 -21.59 -0.78
N PHE A 36 -23.22 -22.91 -0.56
CA PHE A 36 -22.39 -23.76 -1.42
C PHE A 36 -23.11 -25.08 -1.69
N ASP A 37 -23.24 -25.44 -2.97
CA ASP A 37 -23.95 -26.63 -3.46
C ASP A 37 -23.03 -27.80 -3.83
N GLY A 38 -21.76 -27.76 -3.47
CA GLY A 38 -20.71 -28.70 -3.84
C GLY A 38 -19.86 -28.28 -5.05
N LYS A 39 -20.26 -27.21 -5.76
CA LYS A 39 -19.53 -26.67 -6.92
C LYS A 39 -19.55 -25.16 -6.99
N THR A 40 -20.70 -24.56 -6.72
CA THR A 40 -20.95 -23.12 -6.84
C THR A 40 -21.12 -22.49 -5.46
N LEU A 41 -20.35 -21.45 -5.21
CA LEU A 41 -20.46 -20.57 -4.06
C LEU A 41 -21.27 -19.34 -4.47
N VAL A 42 -22.39 -19.09 -3.78
CA VAL A 42 -23.23 -17.93 -4.00
C VAL A 42 -23.10 -16.98 -2.81
N ILE A 43 -22.76 -15.72 -3.07
CA ILE A 43 -22.77 -14.66 -2.06
C ILE A 43 -24.02 -13.82 -2.27
N SER A 44 -24.84 -13.68 -1.25
CA SER A 44 -26.14 -13.01 -1.34
C SER A 44 -26.37 -12.03 -0.20
N ASN A 45 -27.04 -10.93 -0.52
CA ASN A 45 -27.56 -9.99 0.45
C ASN A 45 -28.81 -10.54 1.12
N ILE A 46 -28.85 -10.55 2.45
CA ILE A 46 -30.00 -10.99 3.23
C ILE A 46 -30.82 -9.83 3.83
N SER A 47 -30.32 -8.61 3.71
CA SER A 47 -31.01 -7.42 4.19
C SER A 47 -32.07 -6.97 3.20
N LYS A 48 -33.29 -6.78 3.66
CA LYS A 48 -34.40 -6.29 2.82
C LYS A 48 -34.34 -4.78 2.58
N ASN A 49 -33.56 -4.05 3.37
CA ASN A 49 -33.60 -2.58 3.43
C ASN A 49 -32.24 -1.91 3.09
N VAL A 50 -31.20 -2.69 2.81
CA VAL A 50 -29.84 -2.16 2.51
C VAL A 50 -29.41 -2.74 1.18
N TYR A 51 -29.21 -1.87 0.19
CA TYR A 51 -28.91 -2.26 -1.19
C TYR A 51 -27.41 -2.24 -1.56
N ARG A 52 -26.54 -1.87 -0.64
CA ARG A 52 -25.10 -1.80 -0.89
C ARG A 52 -24.33 -2.28 0.35
N ILE A 53 -24.07 -3.57 0.40
CA ILE A 53 -23.40 -4.20 1.53
C ILE A 53 -22.01 -4.65 1.07
N PRO A 54 -20.92 -4.13 1.69
CA PRO A 54 -19.57 -4.58 1.40
C PRO A 54 -19.36 -6.00 1.97
N MET A 55 -18.61 -6.81 1.25
CA MET A 55 -18.09 -8.08 1.77
C MET A 55 -17.00 -7.78 2.80
N GLU A 56 -16.89 -8.64 3.79
CA GLU A 56 -15.83 -8.59 4.78
C GLU A 56 -14.45 -8.80 4.13
N ASP A 57 -13.43 -8.10 4.65
CA ASP A 57 -12.04 -8.30 4.24
C ASP A 57 -11.45 -9.53 4.95
N TYR A 58 -10.67 -10.30 4.23
CA TYR A 58 -9.98 -11.48 4.71
C TYR A 58 -8.48 -11.38 4.49
N ASN A 59 -7.74 -12.31 5.09
CA ASN A 59 -6.33 -12.51 4.80
C ASN A 59 -6.03 -14.00 4.58
N THR A 60 -4.84 -14.31 4.09
CA THR A 60 -4.49 -15.68 3.73
C THR A 60 -4.13 -16.59 4.92
N GLN A 61 -3.98 -16.05 6.11
CA GLN A 61 -3.46 -16.78 7.27
C GLN A 61 -4.41 -16.83 8.47
N LYS A 62 -4.66 -15.71 9.14
CA LYS A 62 -5.38 -15.67 10.43
C LYS A 62 -6.89 -15.50 10.25
N HIS A 63 -7.31 -14.69 9.30
CA HIS A 63 -8.71 -14.37 9.03
C HIS A 63 -9.10 -14.80 7.61
N LYS A 64 -9.05 -16.10 7.35
CA LYS A 64 -9.45 -16.69 6.06
C LYS A 64 -10.95 -16.63 5.87
N ALA A 65 -11.37 -16.45 4.61
CA ALA A 65 -12.78 -16.57 4.24
C ALA A 65 -13.38 -17.93 4.67
N PRO A 66 -14.65 -17.99 5.07
CA PRO A 66 -15.28 -19.22 5.59
C PRO A 66 -15.12 -20.42 4.65
N TRP A 67 -15.34 -20.24 3.35
CA TRP A 67 -15.18 -21.28 2.32
C TRP A 67 -13.75 -21.78 2.17
N ILE A 68 -12.75 -20.93 2.41
CA ILE A 68 -11.34 -21.31 2.42
C ILE A 68 -11.02 -22.09 3.70
N LYS A 69 -11.47 -21.62 4.87
CA LYS A 69 -11.29 -22.33 6.16
C LYS A 69 -11.87 -23.74 6.11
N MET A 70 -13.00 -23.91 5.45
CA MET A 70 -13.68 -25.19 5.32
C MET A 70 -13.11 -26.08 4.22
N GLY A 71 -12.14 -25.60 3.44
CA GLY A 71 -11.54 -26.36 2.35
C GLY A 71 -12.52 -26.73 1.23
N LEU A 72 -13.54 -25.88 0.96
CA LEU A 72 -14.56 -26.15 -0.05
C LEU A 72 -13.95 -26.15 -1.47
N ASP A 73 -14.38 -27.12 -2.28
CA ASP A 73 -13.96 -27.26 -3.68
C ASP A 73 -14.79 -26.33 -4.60
N VAL A 74 -14.63 -25.02 -4.40
CA VAL A 74 -15.38 -24.02 -5.16
C VAL A 74 -14.80 -23.90 -6.57
N ARG A 75 -15.67 -24.08 -7.58
CA ARG A 75 -15.31 -23.93 -8.99
C ARG A 75 -15.95 -22.69 -9.62
N ASN A 76 -17.13 -22.31 -9.15
CA ASN A 76 -17.83 -21.13 -9.63
C ASN A 76 -18.21 -20.26 -8.44
N VAL A 77 -18.16 -18.94 -8.65
CA VAL A 77 -18.63 -17.93 -7.69
C VAL A 77 -19.72 -17.12 -8.37
N ARG A 78 -20.84 -16.91 -7.68
CA ARG A 78 -21.89 -16.00 -8.07
C ARG A 78 -22.07 -14.92 -7.02
N ILE A 79 -22.00 -13.68 -7.44
CA ILE A 79 -22.19 -12.50 -6.59
C ILE A 79 -23.55 -11.95 -6.91
N SER A 80 -24.48 -12.11 -5.97
CA SER A 80 -25.85 -11.68 -6.16
C SER A 80 -26.05 -10.19 -5.93
N GLU A 81 -27.24 -9.73 -6.28
CA GLU A 81 -27.67 -8.34 -6.15
C GLU A 81 -27.42 -7.77 -4.74
N GLY A 82 -27.01 -6.51 -4.68
CA GLY A 82 -26.83 -5.76 -3.44
C GLY A 82 -25.49 -5.92 -2.75
N VAL A 83 -24.58 -6.77 -3.25
CA VAL A 83 -23.18 -6.83 -2.80
C VAL A 83 -22.42 -5.67 -3.43
N SER A 84 -21.85 -4.77 -2.61
CA SER A 84 -21.20 -3.55 -3.13
C SER A 84 -19.70 -3.68 -3.37
N SER A 85 -19.04 -4.59 -2.66
CA SER A 85 -17.60 -4.84 -2.85
C SER A 85 -17.24 -6.30 -2.65
N ILE A 86 -16.17 -6.72 -3.32
CA ILE A 86 -15.51 -7.99 -3.04
C ILE A 86 -14.35 -7.70 -2.09
N GLY A 87 -14.41 -8.26 -0.89
CA GLY A 87 -13.43 -8.01 0.16
C GLY A 87 -12.02 -8.50 -0.18
N SER A 88 -11.04 -7.94 0.50
CA SER A 88 -9.62 -8.33 0.35
C SER A 88 -9.45 -9.82 0.56
N CYS A 89 -8.64 -10.49 -0.26
CA CYS A 89 -8.34 -11.93 -0.21
C CYS A 89 -9.57 -12.86 -0.15
N ALA A 90 -10.78 -12.40 -0.47
CA ALA A 90 -12.00 -13.19 -0.32
C ALA A 90 -11.95 -14.52 -1.06
N PHE A 91 -11.34 -14.56 -2.23
CA PHE A 91 -11.18 -15.75 -3.07
C PHE A 91 -9.72 -16.09 -3.37
N ALA A 92 -8.78 -15.54 -2.61
CA ALA A 92 -7.36 -15.75 -2.85
C ALA A 92 -6.97 -17.25 -2.73
N ASN A 93 -6.06 -17.70 -3.62
CA ASN A 93 -5.54 -19.07 -3.67
C ASN A 93 -6.60 -20.15 -4.00
N MET A 94 -7.73 -19.77 -4.59
CA MET A 94 -8.74 -20.75 -5.02
C MET A 94 -8.35 -21.36 -6.37
N SER A 95 -7.41 -22.31 -6.34
CA SER A 95 -6.79 -22.91 -7.54
C SER A 95 -7.77 -23.65 -8.46
N LYS A 96 -8.99 -23.98 -7.98
CA LYS A 96 -10.03 -24.65 -8.77
C LYS A 96 -11.11 -23.71 -9.28
N LEU A 97 -11.12 -22.46 -8.83
CA LEU A 97 -12.06 -21.45 -9.29
C LEU A 97 -11.86 -21.15 -10.77
N SER A 98 -12.90 -21.38 -11.57
CA SER A 98 -12.85 -21.23 -13.02
C SER A 98 -13.73 -20.10 -13.56
N GLU A 99 -14.75 -19.70 -12.82
CA GLU A 99 -15.74 -18.71 -13.24
C GLU A 99 -16.21 -17.83 -12.09
N VAL A 100 -16.36 -16.54 -12.37
CA VAL A 100 -16.99 -15.56 -11.48
C VAL A 100 -18.07 -14.81 -12.25
N VAL A 101 -19.28 -14.82 -11.72
CA VAL A 101 -20.45 -14.14 -12.30
C VAL A 101 -20.97 -13.09 -11.33
N PHE A 102 -21.09 -11.86 -11.80
CA PHE A 102 -21.78 -10.77 -11.11
C PHE A 102 -23.19 -10.67 -11.67
N GLU A 103 -24.22 -10.84 -10.83
CA GLU A 103 -25.62 -10.92 -11.27
C GLU A 103 -26.24 -9.55 -11.56
N ASP A 104 -25.66 -8.49 -10.99
CA ASP A 104 -26.12 -7.12 -11.18
C ASP A 104 -24.97 -6.09 -11.22
N PHE A 105 -25.32 -4.81 -11.23
CA PHE A 105 -24.39 -3.67 -11.23
C PHE A 105 -24.15 -3.08 -9.83
N SER A 106 -24.36 -3.83 -8.74
CA SER A 106 -24.17 -3.30 -7.39
C SER A 106 -22.71 -3.26 -6.97
N VAL A 107 -21.89 -4.19 -7.45
CA VAL A 107 -20.47 -4.25 -7.12
C VAL A 107 -19.73 -3.06 -7.76
N ASN A 108 -19.11 -2.24 -6.92
CA ASN A 108 -18.34 -1.08 -7.36
C ASN A 108 -16.85 -1.20 -7.10
N SER A 109 -16.41 -2.12 -6.22
CA SER A 109 -15.00 -2.35 -5.95
C SER A 109 -14.66 -3.83 -5.78
N ILE A 110 -13.46 -4.17 -6.24
CA ILE A 110 -12.80 -5.45 -6.00
C ILE A 110 -11.53 -5.10 -5.23
N GLU A 111 -11.45 -5.55 -3.98
CA GLU A 111 -10.42 -5.12 -3.08
C GLU A 111 -9.11 -5.90 -3.26
N TRP A 112 -8.12 -5.56 -2.45
CA TRP A 112 -6.77 -6.07 -2.50
C TRP A 112 -6.71 -7.61 -2.56
N GLY A 113 -5.99 -8.17 -3.55
CA GLY A 113 -5.77 -9.61 -3.69
C GLY A 113 -7.04 -10.48 -3.74
N ALA A 114 -8.22 -9.90 -4.02
CA ALA A 114 -9.51 -10.58 -3.90
C ALA A 114 -9.56 -11.93 -4.63
N PHE A 115 -8.96 -12.04 -5.82
CA PHE A 115 -8.86 -13.24 -6.64
C PHE A 115 -7.39 -13.65 -6.90
N TYR A 116 -6.49 -13.24 -6.02
CA TYR A 116 -5.08 -13.57 -6.16
C TYR A 116 -4.87 -15.08 -6.31
N ASN A 117 -4.00 -15.46 -7.27
CA ASN A 117 -3.61 -16.85 -7.50
C ASN A 117 -4.80 -17.80 -7.81
N CYS A 118 -5.86 -17.29 -8.46
CA CYS A 118 -6.93 -18.11 -9.03
C CYS A 118 -6.49 -18.63 -10.39
N GLU A 119 -5.55 -19.58 -10.40
CA GLU A 119 -4.84 -20.02 -11.63
C GLU A 119 -5.75 -20.57 -12.73
N ARG A 120 -6.93 -21.11 -12.40
CA ARG A 120 -7.89 -21.67 -13.34
C ARG A 120 -9.01 -20.72 -13.74
N LEU A 121 -9.05 -19.50 -13.22
CA LEU A 121 -10.02 -18.50 -13.62
C LEU A 121 -9.81 -18.13 -15.08
N THR A 122 -10.77 -18.50 -15.95
CA THR A 122 -10.62 -18.36 -17.41
C THR A 122 -11.22 -17.08 -17.96
N SER A 123 -12.28 -16.58 -17.32
CA SER A 123 -12.94 -15.35 -17.73
C SER A 123 -13.49 -14.60 -16.54
N ILE A 124 -13.49 -13.28 -16.66
CA ILE A 124 -14.16 -12.39 -15.73
C ILE A 124 -14.87 -11.29 -16.53
N SER A 125 -16.17 -11.21 -16.33
CA SER A 125 -16.99 -10.13 -16.90
C SER A 125 -17.22 -9.08 -15.82
N LEU A 126 -16.38 -8.05 -15.82
CA LEU A 126 -16.50 -6.95 -14.87
C LEU A 126 -17.75 -6.12 -15.19
N PRO A 127 -18.66 -5.88 -14.23
CA PRO A 127 -19.82 -5.02 -14.46
C PRO A 127 -19.37 -3.55 -14.64
N ASN A 128 -20.15 -2.80 -15.42
CA ASN A 128 -19.86 -1.38 -15.67
C ASN A 128 -19.95 -0.48 -14.41
N SER A 129 -20.43 -1.02 -13.30
CA SER A 129 -20.45 -0.35 -11.99
C SER A 129 -19.10 -0.33 -11.28
N ILE A 130 -18.15 -1.17 -11.69
CA ILE A 130 -16.81 -1.23 -11.08
C ILE A 130 -16.12 0.12 -11.24
N ARG A 131 -15.66 0.67 -10.12
CA ARG A 131 -14.88 1.92 -10.03
C ARG A 131 -13.48 1.69 -9.49
N LYS A 132 -13.23 0.52 -8.85
CA LYS A 132 -11.94 0.17 -8.28
C LYS A 132 -11.63 -1.31 -8.47
N ILE A 133 -10.42 -1.59 -8.94
CA ILE A 133 -9.79 -2.91 -8.90
C ILE A 133 -8.52 -2.75 -8.09
N GLY A 134 -8.48 -3.39 -6.94
CA GLY A 134 -7.41 -3.29 -5.94
C GLY A 134 -6.08 -3.84 -6.44
N THR A 135 -5.02 -3.45 -5.76
CA THR A 135 -3.66 -3.96 -6.00
C THR A 135 -3.68 -5.49 -5.99
N ILE A 136 -3.01 -6.10 -6.96
CA ILE A 136 -2.90 -7.56 -7.15
C ILE A 136 -4.24 -8.34 -7.14
N ALA A 137 -5.37 -7.67 -7.34
CA ALA A 137 -6.70 -8.30 -7.24
C ALA A 137 -6.84 -9.58 -8.08
N PHE A 138 -6.21 -9.65 -9.24
CA PHE A 138 -6.19 -10.81 -10.15
C PHE A 138 -4.77 -11.29 -10.45
N ALA A 139 -3.77 -10.91 -9.66
CA ALA A 139 -2.39 -11.34 -9.89
C ALA A 139 -2.29 -12.89 -9.88
N ASN A 140 -1.45 -13.43 -10.77
CA ASN A 140 -1.28 -14.87 -10.99
C ASN A 140 -2.54 -15.62 -11.48
N CYS A 141 -3.55 -14.97 -12.00
CA CYS A 141 -4.69 -15.60 -12.67
C CYS A 141 -4.29 -16.03 -14.08
N ARG A 142 -3.49 -17.08 -14.17
CA ARG A 142 -2.77 -17.48 -15.40
C ARG A 142 -3.66 -17.95 -16.57
N SER A 143 -4.92 -18.29 -16.29
CA SER A 143 -5.88 -18.77 -17.29
C SER A 143 -6.81 -17.69 -17.82
N ILE A 144 -6.83 -16.46 -17.26
CA ILE A 144 -7.62 -15.36 -17.82
C ILE A 144 -7.08 -15.04 -19.22
N THR A 145 -7.97 -15.03 -20.23
CA THR A 145 -7.60 -14.78 -21.62
C THR A 145 -7.95 -13.38 -22.09
N SER A 146 -8.96 -12.76 -21.49
CA SER A 146 -9.38 -11.41 -21.84
C SER A 146 -9.97 -10.69 -20.62
N VAL A 147 -9.83 -9.38 -20.61
CA VAL A 147 -10.47 -8.50 -19.62
C VAL A 147 -10.92 -7.20 -20.27
N LYS A 148 -12.07 -6.71 -19.85
CA LYS A 148 -12.58 -5.38 -20.20
C LYS A 148 -12.63 -4.52 -18.95
N ILE A 149 -11.87 -3.42 -18.94
CA ILE A 149 -11.85 -2.44 -17.87
C ILE A 149 -12.90 -1.36 -18.16
N PRO A 150 -13.88 -1.17 -17.24
CA PRO A 150 -14.99 -0.23 -17.46
C PRO A 150 -14.57 1.24 -17.37
N ASP A 151 -15.52 2.12 -17.67
CA ASP A 151 -15.36 3.56 -17.57
C ASP A 151 -15.08 4.01 -16.11
N GLN A 152 -14.20 5.02 -15.96
CA GLN A 152 -13.86 5.62 -14.67
C GLN A 152 -13.36 4.62 -13.62
N CYS A 153 -12.89 3.46 -14.05
CA CYS A 153 -12.34 2.45 -13.15
C CYS A 153 -10.89 2.78 -12.82
N LEU A 154 -10.58 2.88 -11.53
CA LEU A 154 -9.22 2.91 -11.02
C LEU A 154 -8.72 1.46 -10.91
N VAL A 155 -7.72 1.10 -11.68
CA VAL A 155 -7.03 -0.19 -11.58
C VAL A 155 -5.71 0.04 -10.87
N GLN A 156 -5.59 -0.46 -9.66
CA GLN A 156 -4.40 -0.27 -8.83
C GLN A 156 -3.24 -1.16 -9.30
N ASP A 157 -2.08 -0.95 -8.70
CA ASP A 157 -0.82 -1.56 -9.10
C ASP A 157 -0.89 -3.08 -9.16
N GLN A 158 -0.24 -3.64 -10.17
CA GLN A 158 -0.09 -5.08 -10.33
C GLN A 158 -1.40 -5.89 -10.36
N ALA A 159 -2.55 -5.23 -10.57
CA ALA A 159 -3.86 -5.88 -10.47
C ALA A 159 -4.00 -7.15 -11.32
N PHE A 160 -3.34 -7.23 -12.46
CA PHE A 160 -3.32 -8.38 -13.38
C PHE A 160 -1.90 -8.87 -13.67
N ILE A 161 -0.94 -8.63 -12.77
CA ILE A 161 0.43 -9.09 -12.97
C ILE A 161 0.48 -10.63 -13.05
N ASN A 162 1.37 -11.16 -13.87
CA ASN A 162 1.54 -12.60 -14.09
C ASN A 162 0.29 -13.34 -14.62
N CYS A 163 -0.68 -12.64 -15.21
CA CYS A 163 -1.78 -13.23 -15.96
C CYS A 163 -1.29 -13.71 -17.33
N SER A 164 -0.43 -14.75 -17.36
CA SER A 164 0.26 -15.22 -18.57
C SER A 164 -0.67 -15.73 -19.67
N GLY A 165 -1.91 -16.07 -19.34
CA GLY A 165 -2.97 -16.43 -20.29
C GLY A 165 -3.58 -15.25 -21.04
N LEU A 166 -3.41 -14.03 -20.52
CA LEU A 166 -4.09 -12.83 -21.04
C LEU A 166 -3.60 -12.50 -22.46
N ARG A 167 -4.54 -12.37 -23.39
CA ARG A 167 -4.27 -12.13 -24.82
C ARG A 167 -4.96 -10.87 -25.34
N SER A 168 -6.04 -10.45 -24.68
CA SER A 168 -6.83 -9.29 -25.10
C SER A 168 -7.25 -8.45 -23.90
N ILE A 169 -6.96 -7.17 -23.97
CA ILE A 169 -7.40 -6.20 -22.96
C ILE A 169 -8.13 -5.06 -23.68
N GLU A 170 -9.34 -4.78 -23.24
CA GLU A 170 -10.08 -3.60 -23.61
C GLU A 170 -10.11 -2.66 -22.42
N VAL A 171 -9.56 -1.47 -22.57
CA VAL A 171 -9.52 -0.47 -21.49
C VAL A 171 -10.27 0.76 -21.94
N SER A 172 -11.25 1.19 -21.12
CA SER A 172 -11.94 2.46 -21.38
C SER A 172 -10.95 3.64 -21.37
N PRO A 173 -11.13 4.62 -22.27
CA PRO A 173 -10.32 5.84 -22.27
C PRO A 173 -10.37 6.63 -20.95
N THR A 174 -11.43 6.44 -20.14
CA THR A 174 -11.61 7.13 -18.86
C THR A 174 -11.14 6.30 -17.65
N ALA A 175 -10.61 5.10 -17.86
CA ALA A 175 -10.04 4.29 -16.80
C ALA A 175 -8.62 4.76 -16.44
N ASN A 176 -8.33 4.76 -15.14
CA ASN A 176 -6.99 5.06 -14.62
C ASN A 176 -6.26 3.76 -14.29
N LEU A 177 -5.05 3.60 -14.83
CA LEU A 177 -4.22 2.42 -14.59
C LEU A 177 -3.06 2.79 -13.67
N GLY A 178 -2.86 2.02 -12.61
CA GLY A 178 -1.68 2.06 -11.76
C GLY A 178 -0.44 1.47 -12.43
N SER A 179 0.60 1.23 -11.63
CA SER A 179 1.88 0.70 -12.10
C SER A 179 1.81 -0.81 -12.31
N TYR A 180 2.46 -1.32 -13.36
CA TYR A 180 2.59 -2.76 -13.63
C TYR A 180 1.26 -3.55 -13.64
N VAL A 181 0.16 -2.90 -14.03
CA VAL A 181 -1.18 -3.51 -13.99
C VAL A 181 -1.24 -4.83 -14.73
N PHE A 182 -0.61 -4.92 -15.89
CA PHE A 182 -0.57 -6.12 -16.72
C PHE A 182 0.88 -6.61 -16.88
N ALA A 183 1.10 -7.90 -16.92
CA ALA A 183 2.42 -8.47 -17.21
C ALA A 183 2.38 -9.26 -18.50
N SER A 184 3.49 -9.21 -19.25
CA SER A 184 3.79 -10.05 -20.40
C SER A 184 2.96 -9.81 -21.68
N GLU A 185 3.06 -10.71 -22.64
CA GLU A 185 2.45 -10.61 -23.96
C GLU A 185 0.92 -10.55 -23.91
N VAL A 186 0.35 -9.41 -24.29
CA VAL A 186 -1.10 -9.25 -24.43
C VAL A 186 -1.45 -8.64 -25.78
N LYS A 187 -2.61 -9.05 -26.33
CA LYS A 187 -3.20 -8.38 -27.49
C LYS A 187 -4.08 -7.24 -27.03
N ILE A 188 -3.83 -6.06 -27.56
CA ILE A 188 -4.62 -4.87 -27.27
C ILE A 188 -5.13 -4.34 -28.59
N ASP A 189 -6.45 -4.22 -28.72
CA ASP A 189 -7.08 -3.79 -29.97
C ASP A 189 -6.57 -4.55 -31.20
N GLY A 190 -6.40 -5.88 -31.06
CA GLY A 190 -5.92 -6.77 -32.12
C GLY A 190 -4.39 -6.84 -32.31
N SER A 191 -3.62 -6.01 -31.62
CA SER A 191 -2.15 -6.02 -31.70
C SER A 191 -1.54 -6.82 -30.55
N VAL A 192 -0.50 -7.61 -30.83
CA VAL A 192 0.32 -8.25 -29.79
C VAL A 192 1.25 -7.21 -29.19
N ARG A 193 1.26 -7.09 -27.87
CA ARG A 193 2.15 -6.23 -27.11
C ARG A 193 3.02 -7.06 -26.18
N HIS A 194 4.30 -6.76 -26.19
CA HIS A 194 5.30 -7.46 -25.39
C HIS A 194 5.63 -6.73 -24.08
N SER A 195 5.07 -5.55 -23.88
CA SER A 195 5.24 -4.81 -22.63
C SER A 195 4.02 -3.93 -22.32
N LEU A 196 3.74 -3.80 -21.07
CA LEU A 196 2.77 -2.87 -20.49
C LEU A 196 2.99 -1.43 -20.97
N TYR A 197 4.27 -1.06 -21.11
CA TYR A 197 4.72 0.24 -21.49
C TYR A 197 4.25 0.71 -22.88
N ASP A 198 4.35 -0.17 -23.88
CA ASP A 198 3.90 0.16 -25.24
C ASP A 198 2.40 0.39 -25.28
N TYR A 199 1.66 -0.27 -24.40
CA TYR A 199 0.22 -0.06 -24.24
C TYR A 199 -0.08 1.26 -23.55
N GLU A 200 0.52 1.55 -22.41
CA GLU A 200 0.31 2.80 -21.67
C GLU A 200 0.68 4.01 -22.51
N ILE A 201 1.83 4.02 -23.18
CA ILE A 201 2.23 5.10 -24.09
C ILE A 201 1.20 5.36 -25.18
N ARG A 202 0.63 4.34 -25.79
CA ARG A 202 -0.33 4.53 -26.88
C ARG A 202 -1.68 5.03 -26.40
N ARG A 203 -2.07 4.70 -25.19
CA ARG A 203 -3.30 5.20 -24.57
C ARG A 203 -3.15 6.55 -23.90
N LEU A 204 -1.96 6.90 -23.43
CA LEU A 204 -1.66 8.20 -22.84
C LEU A 204 -2.15 9.40 -23.68
N PRO A 205 -1.97 9.47 -25.00
CA PRO A 205 -2.49 10.58 -25.79
C PRO A 205 -4.00 10.74 -25.71
N SER A 206 -4.78 9.66 -25.66
CA SER A 206 -6.23 9.74 -25.51
C SER A 206 -6.66 10.11 -24.09
N LEU A 207 -5.92 9.69 -23.07
CA LEU A 207 -6.14 10.08 -21.69
C LEU A 207 -5.77 11.55 -21.45
N ILE A 208 -4.66 12.03 -22.01
CA ILE A 208 -4.22 13.44 -21.95
C ILE A 208 -5.28 14.35 -22.58
N ASN A 209 -5.86 13.97 -23.69
CA ASN A 209 -6.88 14.77 -24.37
C ASN A 209 -8.22 14.83 -23.59
N THR A 210 -8.46 13.93 -22.66
CA THR A 210 -9.66 13.94 -21.81
C THR A 210 -9.50 14.77 -20.54
N GLY A 211 -8.32 15.37 -20.27
CA GLY A 211 -8.07 16.21 -19.10
C GLY A 211 -8.01 15.45 -17.77
N ASN A 212 -8.12 14.12 -17.79
CA ASN A 212 -8.20 13.27 -16.58
C ASN A 212 -6.97 12.38 -16.38
N CYS A 213 -5.87 12.66 -17.08
CA CYS A 213 -4.66 11.87 -16.94
C CYS A 213 -3.78 12.39 -15.79
N HIS A 214 -4.07 12.00 -14.58
CA HIS A 214 -3.05 11.88 -13.56
C HIS A 214 -2.44 10.48 -13.68
N THR A 215 -1.58 10.31 -14.69
CA THR A 215 -0.68 9.17 -14.71
C THR A 215 0.20 9.30 -13.49
N TYR A 216 0.11 8.37 -12.57
CA TYR A 216 1.18 8.12 -11.61
C TYR A 216 2.43 7.90 -12.45
N GLY A 217 3.33 8.92 -12.45
CA GLY A 217 4.38 9.06 -13.45
C GLY A 217 5.30 7.85 -13.44
N LEU A 218 5.13 7.00 -14.43
CA LEU A 218 6.17 6.07 -14.82
C LEU A 218 7.29 6.92 -15.42
N SER A 219 8.29 7.27 -14.63
CA SER A 219 9.49 7.90 -15.18
C SER A 219 10.12 6.96 -16.20
N LYS A 220 10.77 7.52 -17.21
CA LYS A 220 11.58 6.75 -18.20
C LYS A 220 12.51 5.74 -17.50
N ASN A 221 12.96 6.04 -16.28
CA ASN A 221 13.87 5.21 -15.50
C ASN A 221 13.19 4.01 -14.82
N ALA A 222 11.95 4.15 -14.33
CA ALA A 222 11.17 3.00 -13.84
C ALA A 222 10.92 1.99 -14.96
N LEU A 223 10.70 2.50 -16.17
CA LEU A 223 10.51 1.73 -17.39
C LEU A 223 11.76 1.01 -17.88
N THR A 224 12.93 1.64 -17.77
CA THR A 224 14.21 1.00 -18.14
C THR A 224 14.47 -0.19 -17.21
N ARG A 225 14.20 -0.06 -15.91
CA ARG A 225 14.36 -1.15 -14.94
C ARG A 225 13.37 -2.30 -15.17
N TYR A 226 12.15 -2.00 -15.54
CA TYR A 226 11.19 -3.04 -15.91
C TYR A 226 11.67 -3.85 -17.13
N ARG A 227 12.25 -3.20 -18.13
CA ARG A 227 12.83 -3.88 -19.31
C ARG A 227 14.02 -4.76 -18.95
N GLU A 228 14.86 -4.32 -18.02
CA GLU A 228 16.05 -5.06 -17.56
C GLU A 228 15.69 -6.18 -16.56
N GLY A 229 14.61 -6.01 -15.80
CA GLY A 229 14.14 -6.95 -14.78
C GLY A 229 13.00 -7.87 -15.21
N ALA A 230 12.51 -7.77 -16.44
CA ALA A 230 11.33 -8.49 -16.94
C ALA A 230 11.43 -10.03 -16.89
N ASN A 231 12.61 -10.58 -16.62
CA ASN A 231 12.83 -12.01 -16.41
C ASN A 231 12.83 -12.44 -14.92
N GLN A 232 12.76 -11.50 -13.99
CA GLN A 232 12.52 -11.80 -12.59
C GLN A 232 11.07 -11.44 -12.28
N ALA A 233 10.21 -12.47 -12.22
CA ALA A 233 8.89 -12.30 -11.65
C ALA A 233 9.07 -11.59 -10.30
N LEU A 234 8.50 -10.40 -10.14
CA LEU A 234 8.33 -9.80 -8.82
C LEU A 234 7.49 -10.81 -8.02
N VAL A 235 8.18 -11.67 -7.29
CA VAL A 235 7.56 -12.46 -6.25
C VAL A 235 7.16 -11.44 -5.20
N VAL A 236 5.90 -11.00 -5.25
CA VAL A 236 5.33 -10.30 -4.11
C VAL A 236 5.30 -11.36 -3.01
N ASP A 237 6.18 -11.21 -2.05
CA ASP A 237 6.28 -12.14 -0.94
C ASP A 237 5.05 -11.92 -0.04
N TYR A 238 4.15 -12.89 -0.06
CA TYR A 238 2.85 -12.82 0.62
C TYR A 238 2.92 -13.02 2.12
N ASP A 239 4.10 -13.32 2.64
CA ASP A 239 4.30 -13.42 4.09
C ASP A 239 4.04 -12.06 4.79
N TYR A 240 4.07 -10.93 4.04
CA TYR A 240 3.80 -9.58 4.56
C TYR A 240 2.32 -9.27 4.84
N LEU A 241 1.40 -10.12 4.40
CA LEU A 241 -0.05 -9.89 4.54
C LEU A 241 -0.64 -10.38 5.84
N THR A 242 0.17 -10.59 6.83
CA THR A 242 -0.27 -11.07 8.11
C THR A 242 -0.58 -9.98 9.11
N SER A 243 -0.15 -8.76 8.80
CA SER A 243 -0.30 -7.63 9.70
C SER A 243 -1.76 -7.18 9.79
N GLU A 244 -2.22 -6.92 11.01
CA GLU A 244 -3.55 -6.37 11.21
C GLU A 244 -3.66 -4.93 10.66
N VAL A 245 -2.55 -4.19 10.58
CA VAL A 245 -2.54 -2.83 10.01
C VAL A 245 -2.75 -2.84 8.51
N ASP A 246 -2.44 -3.93 7.81
CA ASP A 246 -2.74 -4.11 6.39
C ASP A 246 -4.20 -4.45 6.14
N SER A 247 -4.76 -5.29 7.01
CA SER A 247 -6.05 -5.93 6.78
C SER A 247 -7.23 -5.14 7.33
N ILE A 248 -7.01 -4.28 8.35
CA ILE A 248 -8.07 -3.52 9.03
C ILE A 248 -7.75 -2.03 8.94
N ILE A 249 -7.93 -1.45 7.75
CA ILE A 249 -7.73 -0.01 7.53
C ILE A 249 -9.04 0.74 7.79
N PRO A 250 -9.12 1.62 8.80
CA PRO A 250 -10.31 2.40 9.09
C PRO A 250 -10.75 3.26 7.91
N GLN A 251 -12.06 3.47 7.77
CA GLN A 251 -12.64 4.30 6.72
C GLN A 251 -13.04 5.66 7.27
N SER A 252 -12.56 6.73 6.66
CA SER A 252 -13.08 8.08 6.91
C SER A 252 -14.48 8.25 6.30
N TYR A 253 -15.33 8.98 6.99
CA TYR A 253 -16.68 9.33 6.48
C TYR A 253 -16.70 10.60 5.63
N GLY A 254 -15.58 11.31 5.51
CA GLY A 254 -15.48 12.57 4.77
C GLY A 254 -14.20 12.68 3.94
N MET A 255 -14.31 13.32 2.77
CA MET A 255 -13.15 13.61 1.93
C MET A 255 -12.52 14.94 2.31
N ARG A 256 -11.21 14.96 2.49
CA ARG A 256 -10.39 16.14 2.81
C ARG A 256 -9.69 16.66 1.56
N HIS A 257 -10.44 17.36 0.69
CA HIS A 257 -9.93 17.86 -0.60
C HIS A 257 -8.78 18.87 -0.49
N ASN A 258 -8.56 19.43 0.69
CA ASN A 258 -7.46 20.35 0.98
C ASN A 258 -6.20 19.65 1.51
N MET A 259 -6.18 18.33 1.54
CA MET A 259 -5.02 17.53 1.93
C MET A 259 -4.35 16.87 0.73
N TYR A 260 -3.03 16.79 0.79
CA TYR A 260 -2.17 16.17 -0.23
C TYR A 260 -1.16 15.26 0.47
N ALA A 261 -0.73 14.20 -0.22
CA ALA A 261 0.29 13.29 0.30
C ALA A 261 1.32 12.95 -0.79
N LEU A 262 2.60 13.09 -0.46
CA LEU A 262 3.72 12.55 -1.20
C LEU A 262 4.32 11.39 -0.41
N VAL A 263 4.30 10.20 -0.97
CA VAL A 263 4.71 8.97 -0.31
C VAL A 263 5.83 8.31 -1.11
N ILE A 264 7.02 8.20 -0.51
CA ILE A 264 8.21 7.68 -1.17
C ILE A 264 8.67 6.41 -0.46
N GLY A 265 8.77 5.30 -1.20
CA GLY A 265 9.29 4.01 -0.73
C GLY A 265 10.49 3.57 -1.55
N ASN A 266 11.69 3.68 -0.99
CA ASN A 266 12.93 3.27 -1.65
C ASN A 266 13.42 1.95 -1.05
N GLN A 267 13.20 0.86 -1.75
CA GLN A 267 13.59 -0.48 -1.34
C GLN A 267 14.81 -0.99 -2.10
N ASN A 268 14.78 -0.92 -3.44
CA ASN A 268 15.76 -1.54 -4.31
C ASN A 268 16.80 -0.51 -4.76
N TYR A 269 17.99 -0.58 -4.21
CA TYR A 269 19.08 0.35 -4.50
C TYR A 269 20.07 -0.24 -5.50
N ARG A 270 20.62 0.61 -6.35
CA ARG A 270 21.60 0.18 -7.36
C ARG A 270 22.97 -0.16 -6.77
N PHE A 271 23.35 0.47 -5.66
CA PHE A 271 24.73 0.47 -5.17
C PHE A 271 24.91 0.13 -3.69
N VAL A 272 23.82 -0.08 -2.97
CA VAL A 272 23.79 -0.44 -1.56
C VAL A 272 22.75 -1.55 -1.35
N SER A 273 22.75 -2.20 -0.20
CA SER A 273 21.76 -3.21 0.15
C SER A 273 20.33 -2.63 0.09
N GLU A 274 19.37 -3.49 -0.12
CA GLU A 274 17.95 -3.12 -0.07
C GLU A 274 17.51 -2.65 1.32
N VAL A 275 16.38 -1.93 1.37
CA VAL A 275 15.67 -1.61 2.61
C VAL A 275 14.40 -2.45 2.64
N PRO A 276 14.38 -3.57 3.38
CA PRO A 276 13.22 -4.45 3.41
C PRO A 276 11.93 -3.70 3.78
N PHE A 277 10.85 -4.02 3.10
CA PHE A 277 9.49 -3.50 3.33
C PHE A 277 9.25 -2.02 2.97
N ALA A 278 10.24 -1.25 2.53
CA ALA A 278 10.06 0.19 2.29
C ALA A 278 8.98 0.50 1.24
N ILE A 279 8.87 -0.31 0.19
CA ILE A 279 7.79 -0.16 -0.82
C ILE A 279 6.45 -0.60 -0.24
N HIS A 280 6.40 -1.69 0.52
CA HIS A 280 5.18 -2.14 1.18
C HIS A 280 4.67 -1.09 2.18
N ASP A 281 5.54 -0.58 3.03
CA ASP A 281 5.28 0.51 3.97
C ASP A 281 4.65 1.73 3.28
N ALA A 282 5.25 2.18 2.18
CA ALA A 282 4.76 3.31 1.41
C ALA A 282 3.36 3.05 0.85
N ARG A 283 3.13 1.87 0.28
CA ARG A 283 1.82 1.49 -0.27
C ARG A 283 0.73 1.45 0.79
N VAL A 284 1.01 0.84 1.93
CA VAL A 284 0.03 0.75 3.02
C VAL A 284 -0.22 2.13 3.63
N PHE A 285 0.82 2.93 3.85
CA PHE A 285 0.65 4.30 4.33
C PHE A 285 -0.20 5.15 3.39
N ALA A 286 -0.02 5.03 2.07
CA ALA A 286 -0.86 5.69 1.09
C ALA A 286 -2.33 5.25 1.16
N GLN A 287 -2.61 3.97 1.44
CA GLN A 287 -3.97 3.50 1.69
C GLN A 287 -4.58 4.13 2.96
N TYR A 288 -3.78 4.32 4.03
CA TYR A 288 -4.23 5.07 5.20
C TYR A 288 -4.50 6.54 4.88
N CYS A 289 -3.67 7.17 4.06
CA CYS A 289 -3.94 8.53 3.58
C CYS A 289 -5.28 8.61 2.86
N GLU A 290 -5.56 7.68 1.95
CA GLU A 290 -6.83 7.64 1.20
C GLU A 290 -8.02 7.27 2.10
N ARG A 291 -7.93 6.13 2.77
CA ARG A 291 -9.07 5.50 3.44
C ARG A 291 -9.32 6.08 4.82
N THR A 292 -8.28 6.25 5.62
CA THR A 292 -8.40 6.68 7.03
C THR A 292 -8.38 8.20 7.17
N LEU A 293 -7.48 8.88 6.44
CA LEU A 293 -7.41 10.34 6.49
C LEU A 293 -8.35 11.01 5.48
N GLY A 294 -8.98 10.26 4.57
CA GLY A 294 -9.94 10.78 3.60
C GLY A 294 -9.32 11.68 2.53
N ILE A 295 -8.04 11.53 2.22
CA ILE A 295 -7.37 12.27 1.15
C ILE A 295 -7.83 11.71 -0.18
N PRO A 296 -8.34 12.52 -1.13
CA PRO A 296 -8.67 12.03 -2.47
C PRO A 296 -7.48 11.34 -3.12
N ALA A 297 -7.68 10.20 -3.78
CA ALA A 297 -6.60 9.48 -4.47
C ALA A 297 -5.85 10.36 -5.48
N THR A 298 -6.52 11.35 -6.09
CA THR A 298 -5.91 12.34 -6.99
C THR A 298 -4.95 13.30 -6.29
N ASN A 299 -4.98 13.37 -4.97
CA ASN A 299 -4.12 14.21 -4.15
C ASN A 299 -3.02 13.40 -3.45
N ILE A 300 -2.84 12.13 -3.82
CA ILE A 300 -1.81 11.22 -3.28
C ILE A 300 -0.87 10.83 -4.41
N HIS A 301 0.41 11.12 -4.25
CA HIS A 301 1.47 10.61 -5.11
C HIS A 301 2.29 9.56 -4.37
N ILE A 302 2.49 8.41 -5.01
CA ILE A 302 3.33 7.32 -4.50
C ILE A 302 4.51 7.19 -5.45
N CYS A 303 5.71 7.25 -4.92
CA CYS A 303 6.94 7.10 -5.66
C CYS A 303 7.76 5.94 -5.10
N GLU A 304 8.00 4.93 -5.92
CA GLU A 304 8.74 3.73 -5.53
C GLU A 304 10.11 3.74 -6.19
N ASP A 305 11.13 3.34 -5.43
CA ASP A 305 12.52 3.26 -5.89
C ASP A 305 13.01 4.55 -6.57
N ALA A 306 12.71 5.67 -5.96
CA ALA A 306 12.93 6.98 -6.51
C ALA A 306 14.41 7.31 -6.72
N THR A 307 14.74 7.79 -7.93
CA THR A 307 16.03 8.42 -8.24
C THR A 307 16.06 9.86 -7.72
N LYS A 308 17.25 10.44 -7.64
CA LYS A 308 17.40 11.83 -7.24
C LYS A 308 16.60 12.77 -8.14
N GLN A 309 16.67 12.55 -9.45
CA GLN A 309 15.94 13.39 -10.42
C GLN A 309 14.42 13.26 -10.20
N LEU A 310 13.91 12.05 -10.03
CA LEU A 310 12.49 11.82 -9.82
C LEU A 310 11.99 12.56 -8.57
N ILE A 311 12.71 12.48 -7.44
CA ILE A 311 12.31 13.20 -6.22
C ILE A 311 12.33 14.71 -6.43
N LEU A 312 13.41 15.26 -6.99
CA LEU A 312 13.63 16.70 -7.02
C LEU A 312 12.90 17.42 -8.15
N GLU A 313 12.69 16.78 -9.29
CA GLU A 313 12.10 17.42 -10.49
C GLU A 313 10.64 17.03 -10.67
N ASP A 314 10.31 15.73 -10.55
CA ASP A 314 8.97 15.27 -10.84
C ASP A 314 8.06 15.41 -9.59
N GLU A 315 8.48 14.85 -8.44
CA GLU A 315 7.61 14.79 -7.26
C GLU A 315 7.52 16.14 -6.54
N LEU A 316 8.65 16.82 -6.31
CA LEU A 316 8.59 18.17 -5.74
C LEU A 316 8.00 19.16 -6.75
N GLY A 317 8.24 18.97 -8.05
CA GLY A 317 7.60 19.76 -9.11
C GLY A 317 6.07 19.60 -9.13
N TRP A 318 5.55 18.38 -8.85
CA TRP A 318 4.11 18.18 -8.67
C TRP A 318 3.58 19.03 -7.51
N LEU A 319 4.25 19.03 -6.35
CA LEU A 319 3.86 19.86 -5.21
C LEU A 319 3.91 21.37 -5.54
N GLU A 320 4.88 21.79 -6.32
CA GLU A 320 5.03 23.19 -6.77
C GLU A 320 3.85 23.64 -7.66
N ASN A 321 3.24 22.72 -8.39
CA ASN A 321 2.10 23.00 -9.27
C ASN A 321 0.73 22.98 -8.56
N ILE A 322 0.66 22.64 -7.28
CA ILE A 322 -0.58 22.69 -6.51
C ILE A 322 -0.99 24.16 -6.28
N PRO A 323 -2.15 24.64 -6.77
CA PRO A 323 -2.56 26.03 -6.58
C PRO A 323 -3.03 26.30 -5.15
N ASN A 324 -2.92 27.56 -4.68
CA ASN A 324 -3.47 28.03 -3.39
C ASN A 324 -3.06 27.14 -2.19
N ARG A 325 -1.76 26.87 -2.03
CA ARG A 325 -1.21 26.00 -1.00
C ARG A 325 -1.40 26.50 0.44
N GLU A 326 -1.54 27.81 0.62
CA GLU A 326 -1.71 28.46 1.94
C GLU A 326 -2.92 27.96 2.73
N GLY A 327 -3.96 27.44 2.07
CA GLY A 327 -5.14 26.82 2.71
C GLY A 327 -5.10 25.29 2.75
N LYS A 328 -3.99 24.66 2.36
CA LYS A 328 -3.86 23.22 2.18
C LYS A 328 -2.86 22.60 3.13
N ARG A 329 -3.03 21.30 3.39
CA ARG A 329 -2.14 20.50 4.25
C ARG A 329 -1.40 19.49 3.39
N LEU A 330 -0.15 19.24 3.76
CA LEU A 330 0.73 18.28 3.09
C LEU A 330 1.18 17.20 4.07
N ILE A 331 1.15 15.97 3.62
CA ILE A 331 1.81 14.84 4.27
C ILE A 331 2.96 14.41 3.35
N VAL A 332 4.15 14.24 3.91
CA VAL A 332 5.29 13.66 3.23
C VAL A 332 5.72 12.43 4.01
N TYR A 333 5.82 11.29 3.34
CA TYR A 333 6.33 10.05 3.92
C TYR A 333 7.53 9.58 3.11
N TYR A 334 8.57 9.14 3.81
CA TYR A 334 9.74 8.53 3.21
C TYR A 334 10.14 7.28 3.99
N ALA A 335 10.24 6.15 3.30
CA ALA A 335 10.89 4.94 3.80
C ALA A 335 12.07 4.59 2.89
N GLY A 336 13.26 4.40 3.48
CA GLY A 336 14.46 4.14 2.70
C GLY A 336 15.75 4.40 3.46
N HIS A 337 16.89 4.39 2.76
CA HIS A 337 18.17 4.74 3.36
C HIS A 337 18.31 6.23 3.65
N GLY A 338 18.82 6.50 4.86
CA GLY A 338 19.46 7.74 5.21
C GLY A 338 20.95 7.50 5.46
N VAL A 339 21.79 8.46 5.14
CA VAL A 339 23.24 8.37 5.33
C VAL A 339 23.82 9.66 5.90
N PRO A 340 24.81 9.58 6.83
CA PRO A 340 25.53 10.75 7.31
C PRO A 340 26.69 11.08 6.35
N ASP A 341 26.99 12.35 6.18
CA ASP A 341 28.22 12.81 5.55
C ASP A 341 29.29 13.11 6.62
N VAL A 342 30.16 12.16 6.84
CA VAL A 342 31.24 12.25 7.85
C VAL A 342 32.21 13.41 7.58
N GLN A 343 32.39 13.79 6.31
CA GLN A 343 33.30 14.85 5.91
C GLN A 343 32.67 16.24 6.11
N ASN A 344 31.34 16.30 6.17
CA ASN A 344 30.60 17.53 6.32
C ASN A 344 29.76 17.55 7.62
N LYS A 345 30.43 17.46 8.76
CA LYS A 345 29.84 17.57 10.10
C LYS A 345 28.65 16.65 10.36
N ASN A 346 28.71 15.43 9.80
CA ASN A 346 27.66 14.42 9.95
C ASN A 346 26.26 14.86 9.47
N LYS A 347 26.18 15.79 8.51
CA LYS A 347 24.90 16.15 7.88
C LYS A 347 24.18 14.90 7.38
N ALA A 348 22.88 14.86 7.59
CA ALA A 348 22.03 13.77 7.16
C ALA A 348 21.54 13.95 5.72
N TYR A 349 21.56 12.87 4.95
CA TYR A 349 21.10 12.82 3.56
C TYR A 349 20.10 11.70 3.35
N ILE A 350 19.01 11.98 2.67
CA ILE A 350 18.18 10.96 2.02
C ILE A 350 19.01 10.39 0.86
N LEU A 351 19.05 9.06 0.77
CA LEU A 351 19.76 8.36 -0.30
C LEU A 351 18.77 7.93 -1.40
N PRO A 352 18.78 8.57 -2.58
CA PRO A 352 18.04 8.08 -3.74
C PRO A 352 18.63 6.76 -4.25
N THR A 353 17.82 5.96 -4.96
CA THR A 353 18.21 4.60 -5.37
C THR A 353 19.38 4.54 -6.36
N ASP A 354 19.67 5.65 -7.05
CA ASP A 354 20.74 5.80 -8.03
C ASP A 354 22.04 6.42 -7.47
N VAL A 355 22.08 6.69 -6.15
CA VAL A 355 23.24 7.31 -5.47
C VAL A 355 24.01 6.27 -4.64
N ARG A 356 25.34 6.40 -4.63
CA ARG A 356 26.22 5.53 -3.82
C ARG A 356 26.26 6.00 -2.36
N GLY A 357 26.09 5.10 -1.41
CA GLY A 357 26.20 5.39 0.02
C GLY A 357 27.57 5.98 0.43
N THR A 358 28.64 5.65 -0.31
CA THR A 358 30.00 6.20 -0.12
C THR A 358 30.15 7.67 -0.55
N LYS A 359 29.13 8.24 -1.20
CA LYS A 359 29.13 9.62 -1.70
C LYS A 359 27.81 10.32 -1.32
N PRO A 360 27.52 10.49 -0.02
CA PRO A 360 26.27 11.04 0.48
C PRO A 360 25.98 12.45 -0.05
N GLN A 361 27.02 13.24 -0.34
CA GLN A 361 26.89 14.58 -0.90
C GLN A 361 26.17 14.64 -2.27
N TYR A 362 26.06 13.50 -2.97
CA TYR A 362 25.24 13.40 -4.19
C TYR A 362 23.78 13.01 -3.91
N GLY A 363 23.45 12.63 -2.68
CA GLY A 363 22.08 12.44 -2.23
C GLY A 363 21.31 13.76 -2.10
N ILE A 364 20.29 13.78 -1.27
CA ILE A 364 19.48 14.96 -0.96
C ILE A 364 19.70 15.25 0.53
N SER A 365 20.31 16.38 0.86
CA SER A 365 20.49 16.75 2.27
C SER A 365 19.13 16.99 2.91
N LEU A 366 18.96 16.63 4.18
CA LEU A 366 17.71 16.91 4.90
C LEU A 366 17.44 18.41 4.97
N ASP A 367 18.47 19.24 5.12
CA ASP A 367 18.32 20.71 5.13
C ASP A 367 17.70 21.20 3.83
N ASP A 368 18.23 20.75 2.66
CA ASP A 368 17.68 21.13 1.36
C ASP A 368 16.27 20.60 1.14
N PHE A 369 16.02 19.36 1.59
CA PHE A 369 14.71 18.72 1.49
C PHE A 369 13.66 19.50 2.28
N TYR A 370 13.96 19.82 3.54
CA TYR A 370 13.06 20.59 4.39
C TYR A 370 12.87 22.02 3.90
N SER A 371 13.94 22.68 3.45
CA SER A 371 13.86 24.02 2.89
C SER A 371 12.96 24.07 1.66
N ARG A 372 13.14 23.16 0.70
CA ARG A 372 12.29 23.10 -0.49
C ARG A 372 10.82 22.85 -0.16
N ILE A 373 10.53 21.91 0.76
CA ILE A 373 9.16 21.66 1.19
C ILE A 373 8.59 22.86 1.97
N GLY A 374 9.39 23.49 2.84
CA GLY A 374 8.97 24.66 3.60
C GLY A 374 8.59 25.85 2.73
N GLN A 375 9.34 26.08 1.63
CA GLN A 375 9.08 27.14 0.66
C GLN A 375 7.77 26.94 -0.12
N LEU A 376 7.20 25.75 -0.13
CA LEU A 376 5.90 25.49 -0.77
C LEU A 376 4.72 26.18 -0.05
N ALA A 377 4.93 26.70 1.15
CA ALA A 377 3.99 27.51 1.91
C ALA A 377 2.61 26.84 2.15
N PHE A 378 2.60 25.52 2.43
CA PHE A 378 1.40 24.86 2.90
C PHE A 378 1.01 25.37 4.29
N ALA A 379 -0.29 25.38 4.59
CA ALA A 379 -0.80 25.77 5.92
C ALA A 379 -0.23 24.86 7.02
N GLN A 380 0.00 23.60 6.70
CA GLN A 380 0.58 22.59 7.58
C GLN A 380 1.28 21.53 6.74
N THR A 381 2.47 21.14 7.17
CA THR A 381 3.19 20.00 6.58
C THR A 381 3.58 19.03 7.69
N SER A 382 3.23 17.76 7.55
CA SER A 382 3.71 16.68 8.41
C SER A 382 4.59 15.73 7.61
N VAL A 383 5.81 15.50 8.11
CA VAL A 383 6.82 14.66 7.46
C VAL A 383 7.07 13.44 8.34
N PHE A 384 7.02 12.25 7.76
CA PHE A 384 7.31 10.97 8.41
C PHE A 384 8.51 10.33 7.74
N LEU A 385 9.60 10.13 8.49
CA LEU A 385 10.86 9.58 7.99
C LEU A 385 11.13 8.22 8.63
N ASP A 386 10.88 7.14 7.92
CA ASP A 386 11.32 5.78 8.31
C ASP A 386 12.67 5.47 7.67
N ALA A 387 13.70 6.14 8.19
CA ALA A 387 15.06 6.05 7.69
C ALA A 387 16.07 6.11 8.84
N CYS A 388 17.20 5.45 8.64
CA CYS A 388 18.36 5.50 9.56
C CYS A 388 19.38 6.49 9.03
N PHE A 389 19.78 7.45 9.84
CA PHE A 389 20.87 8.36 9.48
C PHE A 389 22.20 8.01 10.17
N SER A 390 22.32 6.81 10.74
CA SER A 390 23.51 6.29 11.37
C SER A 390 24.53 5.63 10.41
N GLY A 391 24.17 5.53 9.12
CA GLY A 391 25.00 4.90 8.09
C GLY A 391 24.95 3.37 8.09
N VAL A 392 23.96 2.77 8.77
CA VAL A 392 23.66 1.33 8.73
C VAL A 392 22.24 1.10 8.21
N ASN A 393 22.00 -0.07 7.60
CA ASN A 393 20.68 -0.45 7.12
C ASN A 393 19.81 -1.08 8.24
N ARG A 394 18.58 -1.50 7.91
CA ARG A 394 17.66 -2.20 8.82
C ARG A 394 18.22 -3.52 9.35
N ASP A 395 19.15 -4.16 8.65
CA ASP A 395 19.83 -5.41 9.04
C ASP A 395 21.14 -5.16 9.81
N ASN A 396 21.43 -3.89 10.17
CA ASN A 396 22.68 -3.44 10.80
C ASN A 396 23.95 -3.66 9.96
N GLU A 397 23.81 -3.71 8.65
CA GLU A 397 24.94 -3.69 7.74
C GLU A 397 25.28 -2.24 7.37
N SER A 398 26.59 -1.98 7.20
CA SER A 398 27.03 -0.63 6.81
C SER A 398 26.61 -0.30 5.38
N VAL A 399 25.84 0.76 5.20
CA VAL A 399 25.48 1.33 3.90
C VAL A 399 26.71 1.92 3.20
N ASN A 400 27.76 2.20 3.97
CA ASN A 400 29.04 2.72 3.49
C ASN A 400 30.18 1.83 4.00
N GLU A 401 30.85 1.12 3.11
CA GLU A 401 31.97 0.22 3.47
C GLU A 401 33.09 0.94 4.25
N GLY A 402 33.27 2.26 4.05
CA GLY A 402 34.23 3.08 4.76
C GLY A 402 33.86 3.41 6.20
N LEU A 403 32.64 3.10 6.64
CA LEU A 403 32.13 3.41 7.98
C LEU A 403 31.98 2.18 8.88
N ARG A 404 32.47 1.01 8.46
CA ARG A 404 32.40 -0.21 9.27
C ARG A 404 33.05 -0.01 10.63
N GLY A 405 32.25 -0.16 11.70
CA GLY A 405 32.72 -0.03 13.07
C GLY A 405 32.88 1.40 13.61
N VAL A 406 32.40 2.41 12.89
CA VAL A 406 32.35 3.80 13.35
C VAL A 406 30.90 4.15 13.72
N GLU A 407 30.66 4.47 14.98
CA GLU A 407 29.37 5.03 15.40
C GLU A 407 29.34 6.52 15.07
N ILE A 408 28.38 6.91 14.23
CA ILE A 408 28.21 8.30 13.80
C ILE A 408 26.80 8.71 14.21
N ALA A 409 26.71 9.80 14.96
CA ALA A 409 25.47 10.50 15.17
C ALA A 409 25.30 11.53 14.03
N ALA A 410 24.30 11.33 13.17
CA ALA A 410 23.94 12.33 12.18
C ALA A 410 23.33 13.56 12.89
N GLU A 411 23.63 14.76 12.38
CA GLU A 411 22.90 15.95 12.77
C GLU A 411 21.48 15.87 12.16
N GLU A 412 20.45 16.09 12.99
CA GLU A 412 19.09 16.25 12.51
C GLU A 412 19.03 17.46 11.56
N GLY A 413 18.33 17.34 10.43
CA GLY A 413 18.19 18.44 9.48
C GLY A 413 17.54 19.66 10.14
N VAL A 414 17.97 20.85 9.78
CA VAL A 414 17.43 22.10 10.31
C VAL A 414 16.13 22.46 9.57
N ILE A 415 15.02 22.55 10.30
CA ILE A 415 13.75 23.02 9.77
C ILE A 415 13.71 24.54 9.91
N SER A 416 14.26 25.24 8.92
CA SER A 416 14.38 26.71 8.95
C SER A 416 13.13 27.44 8.49
N GLU A 417 12.29 26.82 7.66
CA GLU A 417 11.18 27.47 6.97
C GLU A 417 9.91 26.61 7.00
N GLY A 418 8.77 27.26 6.79
CA GLY A 418 7.46 26.62 6.64
C GLY A 418 6.79 26.28 7.96
N ASN A 419 5.61 25.64 7.84
CA ASN A 419 4.78 25.17 8.96
C ASN A 419 4.91 23.64 9.05
N MET A 420 6.04 23.16 9.52
CA MET A 420 6.43 21.75 9.39
C MET A 420 6.59 21.06 10.76
N VAL A 421 6.11 19.83 10.83
CA VAL A 421 6.37 18.89 11.92
C VAL A 421 6.96 17.61 11.33
N VAL A 422 8.11 17.18 11.81
CA VAL A 422 8.84 16.00 11.34
C VAL A 422 8.85 14.93 12.41
N PHE A 423 8.41 13.74 12.07
CA PHE A 423 8.49 12.52 12.87
C PHE A 423 9.58 11.63 12.26
N SER A 424 10.62 11.34 13.01
CA SER A 424 11.75 10.50 12.59
C SER A 424 11.73 9.17 13.33
N ALA A 425 12.03 8.10 12.63
CA ALA A 425 11.98 6.73 13.16
C ALA A 425 13.02 6.45 14.24
N ALA A 426 14.17 7.14 14.22
CA ALA A 426 15.27 6.92 15.12
C ALA A 426 16.08 8.20 15.31
N GLN A 427 16.81 8.29 16.41
CA GLN A 427 17.68 9.44 16.75
C GLN A 427 19.14 9.14 16.43
N GLY A 428 19.88 10.16 16.01
CA GLY A 428 21.34 10.21 15.95
C GLY A 428 22.01 8.94 15.41
N ASN A 429 22.60 8.15 16.30
CA ASN A 429 23.32 6.90 15.98
C ASN A 429 22.45 5.63 16.05
N GLU A 430 21.15 5.77 16.29
CA GLU A 430 20.22 4.65 16.33
C GLU A 430 19.87 4.14 14.92
N THR A 431 19.23 2.98 14.86
CA THR A 431 18.86 2.34 13.60
C THR A 431 17.36 2.12 13.53
N ALA A 432 16.71 2.60 12.45
CA ALA A 432 15.34 2.22 12.15
C ALA A 432 15.34 0.74 11.72
N GLN A 433 14.59 -0.08 12.43
CA GLN A 433 14.58 -1.53 12.28
C GLN A 433 13.26 -1.98 11.65
N CYS A 434 13.19 -3.25 11.26
CA CYS A 434 11.98 -3.84 10.72
C CYS A 434 11.35 -4.85 11.68
N LEU A 435 10.07 -5.16 11.44
CA LEU A 435 9.30 -6.25 12.03
C LEU A 435 8.97 -7.27 10.94
N PRO A 436 9.84 -8.24 10.67
CA PRO A 436 9.61 -9.20 9.60
C PRO A 436 8.31 -9.99 9.77
N GLU A 437 7.92 -10.25 11.01
CA GLU A 437 6.67 -10.93 11.34
C GLU A 437 5.41 -10.13 11.01
N GLU A 438 5.53 -8.81 10.88
CA GLU A 438 4.45 -7.91 10.49
C GLU A 438 4.63 -7.37 9.06
N GLY A 439 5.80 -7.58 8.44
CA GLY A 439 6.08 -7.14 7.07
C GLY A 439 6.29 -5.63 6.93
N HIS A 440 6.74 -4.96 7.98
CA HIS A 440 6.88 -3.51 8.06
C HIS A 440 8.20 -3.05 8.68
N GLY A 441 8.56 -1.79 8.43
CA GLY A 441 9.44 -1.05 9.32
C GLY A 441 8.79 -0.88 10.69
N LEU A 442 9.58 -0.98 11.76
CA LEU A 442 9.07 -0.90 13.13
C LEU A 442 8.34 0.44 13.40
N PHE A 443 8.90 1.55 12.92
CA PHE A 443 8.27 2.87 13.03
C PHE A 443 6.97 2.94 12.23
N THR A 444 7.00 2.50 10.98
CA THR A 444 5.82 2.53 10.10
C THR A 444 4.70 1.65 10.64
N TYR A 445 5.00 0.44 11.16
CA TYR A 445 4.00 -0.40 11.79
C TYR A 445 3.23 0.34 12.89
N TYR A 446 3.95 0.99 13.82
CA TYR A 446 3.30 1.72 14.92
C TYR A 446 2.64 3.03 14.45
N LEU A 447 3.15 3.69 13.41
CA LEU A 447 2.47 4.82 12.78
C LEU A 447 1.10 4.39 12.23
N LEU A 448 1.06 3.32 11.45
CA LEU A 448 -0.18 2.74 10.94
C LEU A 448 -1.10 2.27 12.06
N LYS A 449 -0.54 1.65 13.11
CA LYS A 449 -1.29 1.21 14.30
C LYS A 449 -1.93 2.38 15.04
N GLY A 450 -1.21 3.48 15.22
CA GLY A 450 -1.75 4.70 15.83
C GLY A 450 -2.91 5.28 15.01
N LEU A 451 -2.76 5.35 13.68
CA LEU A 451 -3.84 5.77 12.78
C LEU A 451 -5.02 4.79 12.78
N GLN A 452 -4.75 3.47 12.85
CA GLN A 452 -5.78 2.44 12.93
C GLN A 452 -6.63 2.59 14.18
N MET A 453 -5.98 2.73 15.34
CA MET A 453 -6.65 2.81 16.64
C MET A 453 -7.51 4.07 16.80
N THR A 454 -7.13 5.17 16.15
CA THR A 454 -7.78 6.47 16.27
C THR A 454 -8.69 6.83 15.11
N GLY A 455 -8.70 5.99 14.05
CA GLY A 455 -9.38 6.35 12.80
C GLY A 455 -8.80 7.59 12.12
N GLY A 456 -7.53 7.90 12.39
CA GLY A 456 -6.86 9.12 11.92
C GLY A 456 -7.16 10.39 12.70
N GLU A 457 -8.00 10.32 13.74
CA GLU A 457 -8.33 11.45 14.62
C GLU A 457 -7.39 11.45 15.83
N VAL A 458 -6.17 11.93 15.64
CA VAL A 458 -5.13 11.97 16.69
C VAL A 458 -4.38 13.29 16.67
N TYR A 459 -4.12 13.86 17.86
CA TYR A 459 -3.22 15.00 17.98
C TYR A 459 -1.76 14.56 17.77
N PHE A 460 -0.96 15.41 17.15
CA PHE A 460 0.44 15.09 16.87
C PHE A 460 1.27 14.87 18.14
N GLY A 461 0.95 15.56 19.24
CA GLY A 461 1.59 15.31 20.54
C GLY A 461 1.30 13.92 21.10
N ASP A 462 0.07 13.42 20.93
CA ASP A 462 -0.33 12.08 21.36
C ASP A 462 0.29 11.03 20.45
N LEU A 463 0.28 11.25 19.14
CA LEU A 463 0.93 10.38 18.16
C LEU A 463 2.44 10.27 18.43
N ALA A 464 3.12 11.39 18.66
CA ALA A 464 4.55 11.41 19.00
C ALA A 464 4.85 10.60 20.27
N SER A 465 4.03 10.80 21.31
CA SER A 465 4.18 10.07 22.58
C SER A 465 3.91 8.58 22.42
N PHE A 466 2.92 8.22 21.62
CA PHE A 466 2.60 6.83 21.29
C PHE A 466 3.77 6.18 20.54
N LEU A 467 4.24 6.82 19.47
CA LEU A 467 5.36 6.30 18.66
C LEU A 467 6.62 6.11 19.50
N ALA A 468 7.01 7.13 20.30
CA ALA A 468 8.20 7.06 21.15
C ALA A 468 8.10 5.89 22.12
N ARG A 469 6.95 5.69 22.77
CA ARG A 469 6.74 4.61 23.74
C ARG A 469 6.73 3.22 23.10
N GLU A 470 5.88 3.02 22.08
CA GLU A 470 5.64 1.69 21.54
C GLU A 470 6.83 1.17 20.72
N VAL A 471 7.45 2.04 19.91
CA VAL A 471 8.63 1.66 19.12
C VAL A 471 9.80 1.31 20.04
N SER A 472 10.11 2.15 21.03
CA SER A 472 11.22 1.88 21.97
C SER A 472 10.98 0.62 22.79
N SER A 473 9.77 0.45 23.34
CA SER A 473 9.40 -0.74 24.10
C SER A 473 9.48 -2.02 23.26
N ARG A 474 9.05 -1.95 22.00
CA ARG A 474 9.13 -3.12 21.10
C ARG A 474 10.57 -3.46 20.74
N ALA A 475 11.38 -2.45 20.43
CA ALA A 475 12.81 -2.63 20.14
C ALA A 475 13.54 -3.29 21.31
N GLU A 476 13.27 -2.87 22.55
CA GLU A 476 13.81 -3.48 23.77
C GLU A 476 13.32 -4.93 23.95
N THR A 477 12.01 -5.17 23.77
CA THR A 477 11.41 -6.50 23.91
C THR A 477 12.00 -7.52 22.95
N LEU A 478 12.25 -7.11 21.71
CA LEU A 478 12.86 -7.95 20.68
C LEU A 478 14.39 -8.07 20.84
N LYS A 479 14.97 -7.40 21.84
CA LYS A 479 16.43 -7.37 22.07
C LYS A 479 17.20 -6.98 20.81
N MET A 480 16.68 -6.01 20.09
CA MET A 480 17.31 -5.49 18.89
C MET A 480 18.72 -4.99 19.19
N ARG A 481 19.64 -5.08 18.22
CA ARG A 481 21.07 -4.78 18.44
C ARG A 481 21.33 -3.34 18.86
N LYS A 482 20.48 -2.41 18.40
CA LYS A 482 20.52 -0.99 18.76
C LYS A 482 19.15 -0.54 19.23
N PRO A 483 19.07 0.46 20.11
CA PRO A 483 17.81 1.09 20.44
C PRO A 483 17.20 1.77 19.21
N GLN A 484 15.90 1.98 19.25
CA GLN A 484 15.19 2.79 18.28
C GLN A 484 14.20 3.68 19.02
N THR A 485 14.47 4.98 19.03
CA THR A 485 13.70 5.98 19.75
C THR A 485 13.21 7.02 18.75
N PRO A 486 11.93 6.98 18.33
CA PRO A 486 11.38 8.02 17.47
C PRO A 486 11.50 9.41 18.09
N SER A 487 11.80 10.39 17.26
CA SER A 487 11.83 11.80 17.64
C SER A 487 10.81 12.61 16.86
N THR A 488 10.44 13.78 17.40
CA THR A 488 9.55 14.72 16.71
C THR A 488 10.10 16.13 16.86
N THR A 489 10.32 16.78 15.73
CA THR A 489 10.86 18.13 15.64
C THR A 489 9.88 19.01 14.86
N ALA A 490 9.72 20.26 15.25
CA ALA A 490 8.85 21.22 14.58
C ALA A 490 9.62 22.47 14.19
N SER A 491 9.19 23.11 13.09
CA SER A 491 9.69 24.44 12.73
C SER A 491 9.41 25.45 13.82
N SER A 492 10.17 26.53 13.88
CA SER A 492 10.01 27.59 14.88
C SER A 492 8.59 28.14 14.93
N ASN A 493 7.92 28.26 13.79
CA ASN A 493 6.54 28.73 13.68
C ASN A 493 5.53 27.80 14.34
N MET A 494 5.87 26.52 14.51
CA MET A 494 4.99 25.48 15.03
C MET A 494 5.38 25.02 16.44
N ALA A 495 6.47 25.52 16.99
CA ALA A 495 7.09 25.04 18.23
C ALA A 495 6.10 24.93 19.41
N ASP A 496 5.21 25.92 19.57
CA ASP A 496 4.25 25.97 20.68
C ASP A 496 2.91 25.27 20.38
N THR A 497 2.59 25.02 19.10
CA THR A 497 1.24 24.59 18.68
C THR A 497 1.18 23.17 18.12
N TRP A 498 2.28 22.63 17.62
CA TRP A 498 2.27 21.37 16.89
C TRP A 498 1.64 20.18 17.67
N ARG A 499 1.76 20.18 19.01
CA ARG A 499 1.22 19.09 19.83
C ARG A 499 -0.30 19.01 19.82
N THR A 500 -0.97 20.11 19.58
CA THR A 500 -2.44 20.20 19.50
C THR A 500 -2.97 20.19 18.08
N MET A 501 -2.08 20.02 17.10
CA MET A 501 -2.46 19.84 15.70
C MET A 501 -2.82 18.39 15.40
N ASN A 502 -3.57 18.18 14.33
CA ASN A 502 -3.97 16.87 13.79
C ASN A 502 -3.85 16.87 12.26
N PHE A 503 -4.14 15.70 11.66
CA PHE A 503 -4.20 15.55 10.22
C PHE A 503 -5.31 16.38 9.59
#